data_782d24df3ef5c3ccbea966363548ab34
#
_entry.id   782d24df3ef5c3ccbea966363548ab34
#
_cell.length_a   1.000
_cell.length_b   1.000
_cell.length_c   1.000
_cell.angle_alpha   90.00
_cell.angle_beta   90.00
_cell.angle_gamma   90.00
#
_symmetry.space_group_name_H-M   'P 1'
#
loop_
_entity.id
_entity.type
_entity.pdbx_description
1 polymer ?
#
loop_
_entity_poly.entity_id
_entity_poly.type
_entity_poly.pdbx_seq_one_letter_code
_entity_poly.pdbx_strand_id
1 'polypeptide(L)'
;MQVKVNDVEINLDVGSTVEDAIKISDAPYIEGSAIALIEGREELESHVNKYKIVTTQGSIIIELVEDAEILTNFWKDNYKNFIGTAIRWTTSNEAAIGSIVSSLEPSNDEYLYNRWDVIVSLSGFSNEATHILFSKSKHRAVYGVPDQNRGVMATIVGGKRTISKLKNTDEVIDIEPIIERKSVINSASVTDFSTELKEGNELFTYMEVEANPEAPVSFEHFLKIIEDGTFKVDYEAESFVGNYMLKGLEKDSEKIEKRKRGAVTLRNQGNGVGRVYIYREDRVSVPTHNIIGYITRGIQILDTVNENERITVKTSPEKISTVALTQKDADEYLDSLSIEHERDGYTDDDAIIVAQEPNYTVQIAQQKKIKTLGVPPQDFVEIELYEDESPSTVWYFRKITGLLDGDVGHLRVGMALKEMDILMFNAVNKEAKGLIPEKVPEGIVHAWEICVSNMACKHVGNIGIRFVDNKEFGPTGESFGSTNIIGKVISGFDNLKAFKEGDTVYVKEK
;
A
#
# COMPACT_ATOMS: atom_id res chain seq x y z
N MET A 1 -26.13 -21.28 -16.43
CA MET A 1 -25.18 -21.49 -15.34
C MET A 1 -25.23 -20.31 -14.37
N GLN A 2 -25.05 -20.54 -13.10
CA GLN A 2 -25.05 -19.51 -12.08
C GLN A 2 -23.60 -19.14 -11.72
N VAL A 3 -23.29 -17.85 -11.75
CA VAL A 3 -21.98 -17.29 -11.37
C VAL A 3 -22.19 -16.09 -10.46
N LYS A 4 -21.15 -15.66 -9.75
CA LYS A 4 -21.19 -14.43 -8.96
C LYS A 4 -20.25 -13.38 -9.56
N VAL A 5 -20.71 -12.15 -9.62
CA VAL A 5 -19.89 -11.00 -9.98
C VAL A 5 -19.97 -9.97 -8.85
N ASN A 6 -18.84 -9.69 -8.21
CA ASN A 6 -18.73 -8.79 -7.05
C ASN A 6 -19.79 -9.12 -5.97
N ASP A 7 -19.87 -10.40 -5.59
CA ASP A 7 -20.83 -10.98 -4.63
C ASP A 7 -22.30 -11.00 -5.07
N VAL A 8 -22.63 -10.56 -6.28
CA VAL A 8 -24.00 -10.59 -6.83
C VAL A 8 -24.17 -11.82 -7.73
N GLU A 9 -25.19 -12.63 -7.47
CA GLU A 9 -25.52 -13.81 -8.28
C GLU A 9 -26.18 -13.38 -9.60
N ILE A 10 -25.67 -13.90 -10.73
CA ILE A 10 -26.23 -13.73 -12.06
C ILE A 10 -26.38 -15.07 -12.78
N ASN A 11 -27.33 -15.14 -13.70
CA ASN A 11 -27.54 -16.30 -14.56
C ASN A 11 -27.01 -16.03 -15.96
N LEU A 12 -26.16 -16.91 -16.45
CA LEU A 12 -25.55 -16.86 -17.77
C LEU A 12 -25.89 -18.12 -18.57
N ASP A 13 -25.80 -18.03 -19.89
CA ASP A 13 -25.85 -19.20 -20.76
C ASP A 13 -24.57 -20.04 -20.62
N VAL A 14 -24.66 -21.32 -20.92
CA VAL A 14 -23.47 -22.18 -20.96
C VAL A 14 -22.56 -21.77 -22.08
N GLY A 15 -21.26 -21.58 -21.79
CA GLY A 15 -20.26 -21.07 -22.74
C GLY A 15 -20.10 -19.53 -22.73
N SER A 16 -20.79 -18.82 -21.81
CA SER A 16 -20.55 -17.39 -21.59
C SER A 16 -19.16 -17.12 -21.04
N THR A 17 -18.63 -15.94 -21.37
CA THR A 17 -17.28 -15.51 -21.03
C THR A 17 -17.27 -14.50 -19.88
N VAL A 18 -16.07 -14.12 -19.44
CA VAL A 18 -15.86 -13.03 -18.47
C VAL A 18 -16.48 -11.72 -19.00
N GLU A 19 -16.34 -11.44 -20.31
CA GLU A 19 -16.94 -10.25 -20.95
C GLU A 19 -18.47 -10.23 -20.81
N ASP A 20 -19.12 -11.38 -21.07
CA ASP A 20 -20.57 -11.50 -20.94
C ASP A 20 -21.03 -11.24 -19.50
N ALA A 21 -20.30 -11.78 -18.52
CA ALA A 21 -20.60 -11.60 -17.12
C ALA A 21 -20.52 -10.13 -16.68
N ILE A 22 -19.48 -9.40 -17.12
CA ILE A 22 -19.31 -7.97 -16.83
C ILE A 22 -20.44 -7.16 -17.47
N LYS A 23 -20.76 -7.41 -18.74
CA LYS A 23 -21.84 -6.71 -19.46
C LYS A 23 -23.21 -6.92 -18.82
N ILE A 24 -23.53 -8.16 -18.45
CA ILE A 24 -24.85 -8.49 -17.87
C ILE A 24 -24.98 -7.94 -16.45
N SER A 25 -23.90 -7.94 -15.68
CA SER A 25 -23.92 -7.45 -14.30
C SER A 25 -23.77 -5.93 -14.17
N ASP A 26 -23.42 -5.22 -15.26
CA ASP A 26 -23.03 -3.80 -15.24
C ASP A 26 -21.95 -3.52 -14.19
N ALA A 27 -21.02 -4.48 -14.04
CA ALA A 27 -19.99 -4.41 -13.00
C ALA A 27 -18.97 -3.32 -13.30
N PRO A 28 -18.57 -2.52 -12.30
CA PRO A 28 -17.49 -1.54 -12.47
C PRO A 28 -16.21 -2.22 -12.93
N TYR A 29 -15.68 -1.74 -14.05
CA TYR A 29 -14.47 -2.28 -14.64
C TYR A 29 -13.83 -1.26 -15.60
N ILE A 30 -12.51 -1.15 -15.53
CA ILE A 30 -11.71 -0.36 -16.48
C ILE A 30 -10.89 -1.33 -17.33
N GLU A 31 -10.98 -1.18 -18.64
CA GLU A 31 -10.34 -2.05 -19.63
C GLU A 31 -8.83 -2.20 -19.36
N GLY A 32 -8.34 -3.45 -19.39
CA GLY A 32 -6.95 -3.79 -19.10
C GLY A 32 -6.64 -3.99 -17.61
N SER A 33 -7.62 -3.86 -16.72
CA SER A 33 -7.44 -4.19 -15.30
C SER A 33 -7.55 -5.70 -15.06
N ALA A 34 -6.86 -6.19 -14.04
CA ALA A 34 -6.94 -7.56 -13.57
C ALA A 34 -8.28 -7.85 -12.90
N ILE A 35 -8.84 -9.02 -13.19
CA ILE A 35 -10.06 -9.56 -12.58
C ILE A 35 -9.66 -10.82 -11.80
N ALA A 36 -10.12 -10.94 -10.56
CA ALA A 36 -9.96 -12.19 -9.84
C ALA A 36 -11.08 -13.16 -10.24
N LEU A 37 -10.70 -14.28 -10.85
CA LEU A 37 -11.56 -15.41 -11.11
C LEU A 37 -11.33 -16.48 -10.04
N ILE A 38 -12.36 -16.82 -9.29
CA ILE A 38 -12.37 -17.92 -8.32
C ILE A 38 -13.12 -19.10 -8.94
N GLU A 39 -12.40 -20.19 -9.20
CA GLU A 39 -12.96 -21.38 -9.83
C GLU A 39 -13.56 -22.36 -8.83
N GLY A 40 -13.20 -22.29 -7.57
CA GLY A 40 -13.73 -23.13 -6.51
C GLY A 40 -13.07 -22.86 -5.16
N ARG A 41 -13.79 -23.23 -4.10
CA ARG A 41 -13.27 -23.23 -2.72
C ARG A 41 -13.20 -24.67 -2.26
N GLU A 42 -12.03 -25.26 -2.24
CA GLU A 42 -11.81 -26.53 -1.56
C GLU A 42 -11.47 -26.24 -0.10
N GLU A 43 -12.37 -26.62 0.81
CA GLU A 43 -12.03 -26.68 2.24
C GLU A 43 -11.14 -27.91 2.45
N LEU A 44 -9.84 -27.73 2.38
CA LEU A 44 -8.92 -28.74 2.88
C LEU A 44 -8.93 -28.64 4.41
N GLU A 45 -9.44 -29.69 5.06
CA GLU A 45 -9.21 -29.88 6.48
C GLU A 45 -7.69 -29.98 6.66
N SER A 46 -7.06 -28.89 7.08
CA SER A 46 -5.65 -28.92 7.40
C SER A 46 -5.45 -29.73 8.68
N HIS A 47 -4.50 -30.63 8.68
CA HIS A 47 -4.06 -31.33 9.87
C HIS A 47 -3.76 -30.30 10.97
N VAL A 48 -4.33 -30.51 12.15
CA VAL A 48 -4.07 -29.67 13.33
C VAL A 48 -2.62 -29.84 13.75
N ASN A 49 -1.77 -28.90 13.39
CA ASN A 49 -0.37 -28.90 13.80
C ASN A 49 -0.09 -27.98 14.99
N LYS A 50 -1.06 -27.15 15.41
CA LYS A 50 -0.88 -26.22 16.53
C LYS A 50 -1.84 -26.53 17.67
N TYR A 51 -1.35 -26.39 18.90
CA TYR A 51 -2.14 -26.57 20.11
C TYR A 51 -1.93 -25.40 21.06
N LYS A 52 -3.03 -24.94 21.68
CA LYS A 52 -3.03 -23.93 22.73
C LYS A 52 -3.16 -24.64 24.07
N ILE A 53 -2.12 -24.56 24.89
CA ILE A 53 -2.07 -25.08 26.26
C ILE A 53 -2.41 -23.92 27.18
N VAL A 54 -3.53 -23.99 27.88
CA VAL A 54 -3.99 -22.99 28.85
C VAL A 54 -3.50 -23.40 30.23
N THR A 55 -2.80 -22.51 30.92
CA THR A 55 -2.29 -22.71 32.28
C THR A 55 -2.81 -21.61 33.21
N THR A 56 -2.67 -21.77 34.52
CA THR A 56 -2.98 -20.73 35.51
C THR A 56 -2.24 -19.40 35.30
N GLN A 57 -1.10 -19.41 34.56
CA GLN A 57 -0.30 -18.22 34.25
C GLN A 57 -0.59 -17.61 32.86
N GLY A 58 -1.44 -18.27 32.07
CA GLY A 58 -1.79 -17.86 30.70
C GLY A 58 -1.60 -18.98 29.68
N SER A 59 -1.69 -18.64 28.40
CA SER A 59 -1.65 -19.61 27.31
C SER A 59 -0.25 -19.74 26.70
N ILE A 60 0.07 -20.97 26.26
CA ILE A 60 1.27 -21.34 25.50
C ILE A 60 0.77 -21.92 24.18
N ILE A 61 1.36 -21.54 23.05
CA ILE A 61 1.04 -22.12 21.75
C ILE A 61 2.27 -22.90 21.27
N ILE A 62 2.04 -24.16 20.95
CA ILE A 62 3.05 -25.07 20.39
C ILE A 62 2.65 -25.44 18.95
N GLU A 63 3.64 -25.66 18.11
CA GLU A 63 3.53 -26.13 16.73
C GLU A 63 4.28 -27.45 16.60
N LEU A 64 3.58 -28.52 16.20
CA LEU A 64 4.17 -29.85 16.03
C LEU A 64 5.20 -29.86 14.88
N VAL A 65 6.29 -30.61 15.05
CA VAL A 65 7.29 -30.80 14.00
C VAL A 65 6.89 -31.93 13.06
N GLU A 66 7.23 -31.81 11.77
CA GLU A 66 6.85 -32.81 10.75
C GLU A 66 7.67 -34.11 10.86
N ASP A 67 8.95 -34.00 11.23
CA ASP A 67 9.92 -35.11 11.22
C ASP A 67 9.85 -36.00 12.47
N ALA A 68 8.80 -35.91 13.30
CA ALA A 68 8.69 -36.67 14.56
C ALA A 68 7.34 -37.40 14.68
N GLU A 69 7.01 -38.22 13.71
CA GLU A 69 5.68 -38.85 13.57
C GLU A 69 5.25 -39.62 14.82
N ILE A 70 6.10 -40.43 15.44
CA ILE A 70 5.81 -41.21 16.66
C ILE A 70 5.43 -40.26 17.81
N LEU A 71 6.18 -39.18 18.00
CA LEU A 71 5.98 -38.23 19.07
C LEU A 71 4.76 -37.33 18.83
N THR A 72 4.55 -36.92 17.58
CA THR A 72 3.39 -36.10 17.23
C THR A 72 2.08 -36.90 17.30
N ASN A 73 2.09 -38.18 16.93
CA ASN A 73 0.95 -39.09 17.10
C ASN A 73 0.68 -39.35 18.58
N PHE A 74 1.74 -39.64 19.38
CA PHE A 74 1.60 -39.73 20.82
C PHE A 74 0.91 -38.50 21.42
N TRP A 75 1.32 -37.29 21.02
CA TRP A 75 0.68 -36.07 21.49
C TRP A 75 -0.78 -35.97 21.05
N LYS A 76 -1.08 -36.21 19.78
CA LYS A 76 -2.46 -36.16 19.25
C LYS A 76 -3.42 -37.12 20.00
N ASP A 77 -2.93 -38.27 20.39
CA ASP A 77 -3.72 -39.30 21.10
C ASP A 77 -3.87 -38.99 22.59
N ASN A 78 -2.89 -38.30 23.20
CA ASN A 78 -2.76 -38.17 24.65
C ASN A 78 -2.84 -36.73 25.20
N TYR A 79 -2.92 -35.69 24.39
CA TYR A 79 -2.84 -34.29 24.89
C TYR A 79 -3.89 -33.98 25.95
N LYS A 80 -5.10 -34.58 25.87
CA LYS A 80 -6.15 -34.39 26.86
C LYS A 80 -5.80 -34.94 28.23
N ASN A 81 -4.95 -35.98 28.30
CA ASN A 81 -4.52 -36.58 29.55
C ASN A 81 -3.59 -35.63 30.37
N PHE A 82 -3.06 -34.61 29.77
CA PHE A 82 -2.28 -33.56 30.44
C PHE A 82 -3.15 -32.45 31.08
N ILE A 83 -4.46 -32.42 30.77
CA ILE A 83 -5.38 -31.43 31.37
C ILE A 83 -5.56 -31.78 32.86
N GLY A 84 -5.49 -30.79 33.72
CA GLY A 84 -5.51 -30.93 35.18
C GLY A 84 -4.21 -31.40 35.80
N THR A 85 -3.14 -31.61 35.00
CA THR A 85 -1.82 -31.94 35.55
C THR A 85 -1.08 -30.70 36.03
N ALA A 86 -0.30 -30.87 37.12
CA ALA A 86 0.52 -29.79 37.68
C ALA A 86 1.77 -29.49 36.87
N ILE A 87 2.30 -28.28 37.00
CA ILE A 87 3.69 -27.98 36.64
C ILE A 87 4.60 -28.74 37.61
N ARG A 88 5.15 -29.85 37.17
CA ARG A 88 5.86 -30.79 38.02
C ARG A 88 7.15 -30.25 38.59
N TRP A 89 7.92 -29.54 37.75
CA TRP A 89 9.08 -28.75 38.13
C TRP A 89 9.35 -27.62 37.18
N THR A 90 10.10 -26.65 37.63
CA THR A 90 10.62 -25.57 36.79
C THR A 90 12.05 -25.22 37.24
N THR A 91 12.94 -25.12 36.28
CA THR A 91 14.35 -24.75 36.46
C THR A 91 14.69 -23.52 35.60
N SER A 92 15.97 -23.15 35.57
CA SER A 92 16.46 -22.15 34.61
C SER A 92 16.39 -22.63 33.15
N ASN A 93 16.47 -23.95 32.92
CA ASN A 93 16.57 -24.55 31.61
C ASN A 93 15.24 -25.03 31.02
N GLU A 94 14.30 -25.49 31.88
CA GLU A 94 13.03 -26.07 31.42
C GLU A 94 11.91 -25.86 32.44
N ALA A 95 10.67 -26.17 31.98
CA ALA A 95 9.49 -26.40 32.81
C ALA A 95 8.80 -27.67 32.33
N ALA A 96 8.29 -28.49 33.26
CA ALA A 96 7.67 -29.77 32.95
C ALA A 96 6.19 -29.82 33.37
N ILE A 97 5.33 -30.31 32.49
CA ILE A 97 3.93 -30.69 32.78
C ILE A 97 3.78 -32.20 32.81
N GLY A 98 2.82 -32.71 33.57
CA GLY A 98 2.55 -34.15 33.68
C GLY A 98 2.85 -34.63 35.08
N SER A 99 2.86 -35.96 35.31
CA SER A 99 3.11 -37.08 34.41
C SER A 99 1.86 -37.79 33.93
N ILE A 100 2.01 -38.51 32.83
CA ILE A 100 1.03 -39.52 32.38
C ILE A 100 1.74 -40.86 32.10
N VAL A 101 0.98 -41.94 31.96
CA VAL A 101 1.52 -43.23 31.48
C VAL A 101 1.49 -43.23 29.96
N SER A 102 2.58 -43.73 29.32
CA SER A 102 2.67 -43.85 27.86
C SER A 102 3.14 -45.24 27.44
N SER A 103 3.14 -45.50 26.14
CA SER A 103 3.71 -46.70 25.53
C SER A 103 5.13 -46.46 24.92
N LEU A 104 5.70 -45.29 25.17
CA LEU A 104 7.01 -44.91 24.60
C LEU A 104 8.16 -45.61 25.35
N GLU A 105 9.19 -45.92 24.60
CA GLU A 105 10.42 -46.54 25.15
C GLU A 105 11.47 -45.46 25.43
N PRO A 106 12.15 -45.47 26.59
CA PRO A 106 13.17 -44.48 26.93
C PRO A 106 14.53 -44.77 26.26
N SER A 107 15.30 -43.69 25.99
CA SER A 107 16.71 -43.74 25.63
C SER A 107 17.58 -43.05 26.70
N ASN A 108 18.80 -43.49 26.85
CA ASN A 108 19.78 -42.95 27.81
C ASN A 108 20.73 -41.91 27.20
N ASP A 109 20.45 -41.44 26.00
CA ASP A 109 21.33 -40.53 25.29
C ASP A 109 21.27 -39.10 25.77
N GLU A 110 22.40 -38.41 25.75
CA GLU A 110 22.47 -36.97 26.01
C GLU A 110 22.29 -36.20 24.72
N TYR A 111 21.35 -35.27 24.73
CA TYR A 111 21.06 -34.41 23.57
C TYR A 111 21.25 -32.92 23.89
N LEU A 112 21.54 -32.16 22.81
CA LEU A 112 21.53 -30.70 22.84
C LEU A 112 20.13 -30.18 22.43
N TYR A 113 19.49 -29.48 23.35
CA TYR A 113 18.19 -28.84 23.13
C TYR A 113 18.34 -27.37 22.86
N ASN A 114 17.52 -26.86 21.95
CA ASN A 114 17.43 -25.44 21.67
C ASN A 114 16.40 -24.78 22.59
N ARG A 115 16.54 -23.49 22.76
CA ARG A 115 15.51 -22.71 23.42
C ARG A 115 14.21 -22.80 22.64
N TRP A 116 13.12 -23.06 23.32
CA TRP A 116 11.75 -23.24 22.81
C TRP A 116 11.44 -24.62 22.20
N ASP A 117 12.31 -25.57 22.27
CA ASP A 117 11.96 -26.97 21.98
C ASP A 117 10.92 -27.47 23.00
N VAL A 118 9.96 -28.26 22.52
CA VAL A 118 8.99 -29.00 23.35
C VAL A 118 9.34 -30.47 23.25
N ILE A 119 9.66 -31.06 24.40
CA ILE A 119 10.31 -32.35 24.49
C ILE A 119 9.42 -33.33 25.22
N VAL A 120 9.27 -34.55 24.70
CA VAL A 120 8.66 -35.68 25.42
C VAL A 120 9.76 -36.34 26.25
N SER A 121 9.61 -36.36 27.57
CA SER A 121 10.59 -36.93 28.50
C SER A 121 9.99 -38.09 29.28
N LEU A 122 10.77 -39.18 29.42
CA LEU A 122 10.44 -40.31 30.28
C LEU A 122 11.31 -40.25 31.54
N SER A 123 10.82 -39.54 32.57
CA SER A 123 11.56 -39.31 33.79
C SER A 123 11.85 -40.64 34.52
N GLY A 124 13.09 -40.78 35.01
CA GLY A 124 13.53 -42.02 35.62
C GLY A 124 13.60 -43.21 34.69
N PHE A 125 13.66 -42.97 33.37
CA PHE A 125 13.65 -43.97 32.30
C PHE A 125 12.44 -44.93 32.37
N SER A 126 11.28 -44.40 32.77
CA SER A 126 10.03 -45.12 32.89
C SER A 126 8.93 -44.49 32.08
N ASN A 127 8.19 -45.28 31.33
CA ASN A 127 7.02 -44.88 30.59
C ASN A 127 5.80 -44.55 31.49
N GLU A 128 5.84 -44.89 32.79
CA GLU A 128 4.85 -44.47 33.79
C GLU A 128 5.02 -43.01 34.19
N ALA A 129 6.13 -42.37 33.83
CA ALA A 129 6.43 -40.98 34.20
C ALA A 129 6.75 -40.12 32.97
N THR A 130 5.84 -40.12 32.02
CA THR A 130 5.97 -39.32 30.78
C THR A 130 5.55 -37.86 31.03
N HIS A 131 6.47 -36.95 30.74
CA HIS A 131 6.29 -35.49 30.89
C HIS A 131 6.48 -34.78 29.56
N ILE A 132 5.89 -33.58 29.45
CA ILE A 132 6.20 -32.62 28.38
C ILE A 132 7.05 -31.52 28.96
N LEU A 133 8.24 -31.30 28.39
CA LEU A 133 9.18 -30.26 28.81
C LEU A 133 9.16 -29.09 27.84
N PHE A 134 9.13 -27.87 28.37
CA PHE A 134 9.30 -26.63 27.66
C PHE A 134 10.71 -26.09 27.89
N SER A 135 11.58 -26.17 26.88
CA SER A 135 12.95 -25.66 26.99
C SER A 135 12.99 -24.13 27.04
N LYS A 136 13.60 -23.57 28.10
CA LYS A 136 13.76 -22.14 28.34
C LYS A 136 15.08 -21.57 27.85
N SER A 137 16.08 -22.42 27.72
CA SER A 137 17.45 -22.04 27.31
C SER A 137 18.08 -23.14 26.45
N LYS A 138 19.15 -22.84 25.75
CA LYS A 138 19.96 -23.86 25.07
C LYS A 138 20.78 -24.61 26.12
N HIS A 139 20.64 -25.95 26.21
CA HIS A 139 21.31 -26.77 27.20
C HIS A 139 21.45 -28.22 26.73
N ARG A 140 22.33 -28.97 27.41
CA ARG A 140 22.47 -30.42 27.25
C ARG A 140 21.85 -31.14 28.42
N ALA A 141 21.15 -32.25 28.14
CA ALA A 141 20.54 -33.05 29.20
C ALA A 141 20.23 -34.46 28.70
N VAL A 142 20.06 -35.39 29.69
CA VAL A 142 19.50 -36.72 29.49
C VAL A 142 18.12 -36.76 30.10
N TYR A 143 17.09 -36.77 29.26
CA TYR A 143 15.68 -36.72 29.70
C TYR A 143 14.93 -38.05 29.51
N GLY A 144 15.64 -39.13 29.19
CA GLY A 144 14.99 -40.40 28.90
C GLY A 144 14.08 -40.33 27.69
N VAL A 145 14.41 -39.51 26.69
CA VAL A 145 13.57 -39.28 25.53
C VAL A 145 13.41 -40.49 24.65
N PRO A 146 12.30 -40.66 23.92
CA PRO A 146 12.17 -41.68 22.89
C PRO A 146 13.19 -41.46 21.76
N ASP A 147 13.66 -42.54 21.14
CA ASP A 147 14.65 -42.50 20.07
C ASP A 147 14.03 -42.02 18.73
N GLN A 148 13.53 -40.80 18.74
CA GLN A 148 13.10 -40.09 17.55
C GLN A 148 13.27 -38.59 17.77
N ASN A 149 13.87 -37.89 16.81
CA ASN A 149 14.10 -36.44 16.82
C ASN A 149 14.56 -35.89 18.18
N ARG A 150 15.42 -36.62 18.91
CA ARG A 150 15.88 -36.22 20.26
C ARG A 150 14.73 -36.01 21.27
N GLY A 151 13.58 -36.64 21.08
CA GLY A 151 12.38 -36.44 21.86
C GLY A 151 11.63 -35.11 21.60
N VAL A 152 12.08 -34.27 20.65
CA VAL A 152 11.45 -33.00 20.33
C VAL A 152 10.23 -33.23 19.45
N MET A 153 9.04 -32.96 19.96
CA MET A 153 7.76 -33.14 19.26
C MET A 153 7.19 -31.85 18.69
N ALA A 154 7.57 -30.69 19.24
CA ALA A 154 7.00 -29.42 18.87
C ALA A 154 7.96 -28.24 19.17
N THR A 155 7.60 -27.07 18.67
CA THR A 155 8.26 -25.81 18.98
C THR A 155 7.26 -24.82 19.58
N ILE A 156 7.71 -23.99 20.53
CA ILE A 156 6.88 -22.95 21.13
C ILE A 156 6.83 -21.74 20.20
N VAL A 157 5.65 -21.46 19.61
CA VAL A 157 5.41 -20.34 18.71
C VAL A 157 4.70 -19.16 19.36
N GLY A 158 4.04 -19.38 20.52
CA GLY A 158 3.37 -18.33 21.30
C GLY A 158 3.47 -18.55 22.82
N GLY A 159 3.23 -17.51 23.62
CA GLY A 159 3.20 -17.62 25.09
C GLY A 159 4.58 -17.75 25.77
N LYS A 160 5.68 -17.36 25.11
CA LYS A 160 7.07 -17.46 25.63
C LYS A 160 7.25 -16.81 26.99
N ARG A 161 6.53 -15.71 27.28
CA ARG A 161 6.55 -15.04 28.59
C ARG A 161 5.80 -15.85 29.67
N THR A 162 4.76 -16.58 29.33
CA THR A 162 4.00 -17.46 30.22
C THR A 162 4.91 -18.55 30.76
N ILE A 163 5.70 -19.21 29.91
CA ILE A 163 6.62 -20.30 30.33
C ILE A 163 7.64 -19.80 31.37
N SER A 164 8.10 -18.56 31.24
CA SER A 164 9.05 -17.99 32.22
C SER A 164 8.42 -17.69 33.58
N LYS A 165 7.10 -17.60 33.66
CA LYS A 165 6.33 -17.33 34.87
C LYS A 165 5.82 -18.59 35.60
N LEU A 166 5.84 -19.75 34.92
CA LEU A 166 5.35 -21.02 35.48
C LEU A 166 6.07 -21.36 36.80
N LYS A 167 5.28 -21.84 37.76
CA LYS A 167 5.71 -22.30 39.09
C LYS A 167 5.15 -23.69 39.36
N ASN A 168 5.70 -24.41 40.29
CA ASN A 168 5.26 -25.75 40.71
C ASN A 168 3.83 -25.77 41.31
N THR A 169 3.27 -24.59 41.61
CA THR A 169 1.88 -24.43 42.07
C THR A 169 0.88 -24.24 40.95
N ASP A 170 1.36 -24.13 39.72
CA ASP A 170 0.52 -23.92 38.55
C ASP A 170 0.09 -25.25 37.96
N GLU A 171 -0.99 -25.21 37.15
CA GLU A 171 -1.56 -26.39 36.51
C GLU A 171 -1.99 -26.08 35.07
N VAL A 172 -2.16 -27.12 34.28
CA VAL A 172 -2.73 -27.09 32.95
C VAL A 172 -4.26 -27.12 33.07
N ILE A 173 -4.90 -26.03 32.68
CA ILE A 173 -6.36 -25.87 32.79
C ILE A 173 -7.05 -26.53 31.59
N ASP A 174 -6.50 -26.34 30.38
CA ASP A 174 -7.08 -26.86 29.15
C ASP A 174 -6.03 -26.96 28.04
N ILE A 175 -6.32 -27.81 27.03
CA ILE A 175 -5.50 -27.96 25.82
C ILE A 175 -6.43 -28.04 24.62
N GLU A 176 -6.38 -27.02 23.77
CA GLU A 176 -7.24 -26.88 22.59
C GLU A 176 -6.40 -27.05 21.31
N PRO A 177 -6.82 -27.91 20.36
CA PRO A 177 -6.24 -27.89 19.02
C PRO A 177 -6.62 -26.60 18.30
N ILE A 178 -5.66 -25.95 17.66
CA ILE A 178 -5.90 -24.78 16.80
C ILE A 178 -6.17 -25.31 15.39
N ILE A 179 -7.42 -25.27 14.98
CA ILE A 179 -7.82 -25.67 13.62
C ILE A 179 -7.54 -24.51 12.68
N GLU A 180 -6.43 -24.58 11.95
CA GLU A 180 -6.20 -23.69 10.82
C GLU A 180 -6.97 -24.25 9.61
N ARG A 181 -8.15 -23.71 9.32
CA ARG A 181 -8.85 -24.00 8.07
C ARG A 181 -8.11 -23.27 6.95
N LYS A 182 -7.26 -23.94 6.20
CA LYS A 182 -6.79 -23.48 4.91
C LYS A 182 -7.85 -23.82 3.87
N SER A 183 -8.68 -22.85 3.49
CA SER A 183 -9.40 -22.97 2.23
C SER A 183 -8.36 -22.70 1.11
N VAL A 184 -8.06 -23.70 0.32
CA VAL A 184 -7.35 -23.50 -0.95
C VAL A 184 -8.39 -22.96 -1.92
N ILE A 185 -8.25 -21.69 -2.23
CA ILE A 185 -9.06 -21.02 -3.23
C ILE A 185 -8.29 -21.15 -4.55
N ASN A 186 -8.81 -21.92 -5.50
CA ASN A 186 -8.31 -21.89 -6.86
C ASN A 186 -8.73 -20.57 -7.50
N SER A 187 -7.81 -19.62 -7.54
CA SER A 187 -8.04 -18.29 -8.07
C SER A 187 -6.92 -17.90 -9.04
N ALA A 188 -7.27 -17.16 -10.07
CA ALA A 188 -6.34 -16.65 -11.06
C ALA A 188 -6.64 -15.17 -11.36
N SER A 189 -5.59 -14.41 -11.70
CA SER A 189 -5.76 -13.13 -12.37
C SER A 189 -6.11 -13.37 -13.83
N VAL A 190 -7.21 -12.79 -14.28
CA VAL A 190 -7.68 -12.88 -15.68
C VAL A 190 -7.68 -11.51 -16.28
N THR A 191 -6.96 -11.37 -17.39
CA THR A 191 -6.94 -10.18 -18.25
C THR A 191 -7.53 -10.47 -19.64
N ASP A 192 -7.74 -11.77 -19.96
CA ASP A 192 -8.39 -12.21 -21.21
C ASP A 192 -9.89 -12.41 -20.99
N PHE A 193 -10.68 -11.55 -21.59
CA PHE A 193 -12.14 -11.56 -21.51
C PHE A 193 -12.82 -12.71 -22.24
N SER A 194 -12.11 -13.38 -23.15
CA SER A 194 -12.62 -14.56 -23.84
C SER A 194 -12.62 -15.82 -22.96
N THR A 195 -12.11 -15.72 -21.73
CA THR A 195 -12.10 -16.83 -20.76
C THR A 195 -13.52 -17.30 -20.47
N GLU A 196 -13.81 -18.58 -20.81
CA GLU A 196 -15.11 -19.22 -20.54
C GLU A 196 -15.33 -19.42 -19.04
N LEU A 197 -16.54 -19.13 -18.59
CA LEU A 197 -16.95 -19.32 -17.20
C LEU A 197 -17.61 -20.69 -17.00
N LYS A 198 -17.53 -21.17 -15.76
CA LYS A 198 -18.14 -22.43 -15.31
C LYS A 198 -19.17 -22.16 -14.21
N GLU A 199 -20.05 -23.12 -14.01
CA GLU A 199 -21.00 -23.10 -12.88
C GLU A 199 -20.28 -22.88 -11.55
N GLY A 200 -20.74 -21.90 -10.77
CA GLY A 200 -20.19 -21.58 -9.46
C GLY A 200 -18.93 -20.70 -9.48
N ASN A 201 -18.47 -20.23 -10.65
CA ASN A 201 -17.37 -19.26 -10.68
C ASN A 201 -17.76 -17.95 -9.98
N GLU A 202 -16.79 -17.31 -9.30
CA GLU A 202 -16.94 -15.99 -8.70
C GLU A 202 -15.92 -15.03 -9.33
N LEU A 203 -16.38 -13.85 -9.76
CA LEU A 203 -15.58 -12.80 -10.38
C LEU A 203 -15.54 -11.57 -9.47
N PHE A 204 -14.36 -10.97 -9.31
CA PHE A 204 -14.18 -9.67 -8.68
C PHE A 204 -13.48 -8.74 -9.67
N THR A 205 -14.19 -7.67 -10.08
CA THR A 205 -13.76 -6.78 -11.15
C THR A 205 -13.15 -5.47 -10.67
N TYR A 206 -13.39 -5.08 -9.41
CA TYR A 206 -12.88 -3.87 -8.81
C TYR A 206 -12.66 -4.02 -7.30
N MET A 207 -11.79 -3.16 -6.77
CA MET A 207 -11.66 -2.95 -5.33
C MET A 207 -12.36 -1.68 -4.92
N GLU A 208 -13.03 -1.70 -3.76
CA GLU A 208 -13.57 -0.51 -3.11
C GLU A 208 -12.75 -0.19 -1.87
N VAL A 209 -12.26 1.06 -1.77
CA VAL A 209 -11.46 1.54 -0.65
C VAL A 209 -12.24 2.60 0.12
N GLU A 210 -12.54 2.31 1.39
CA GLU A 210 -13.12 3.28 2.32
C GLU A 210 -12.01 4.11 2.98
N ALA A 211 -12.13 5.44 2.87
CA ALA A 211 -11.16 6.37 3.42
C ALA A 211 -11.10 6.34 4.95
N ASN A 212 -9.89 6.48 5.50
CA ASN A 212 -9.73 6.78 6.92
C ASN A 212 -9.88 8.29 7.14
N PRO A 213 -10.90 8.75 7.88
CA PRO A 213 -11.14 10.17 8.09
C PRO A 213 -10.05 10.90 8.88
N GLU A 214 -9.16 10.16 9.56
CA GLU A 214 -8.01 10.71 10.29
C GLU A 214 -6.73 10.81 9.43
N ALA A 215 -6.81 10.49 8.12
CA ALA A 215 -5.69 10.57 7.18
C ALA A 215 -6.07 11.26 5.86
N PRO A 216 -6.65 12.47 5.88
CA PRO A 216 -7.17 13.15 4.69
C PRO A 216 -6.08 13.49 3.67
N VAL A 217 -4.88 13.88 4.10
CA VAL A 217 -3.76 14.21 3.21
C VAL A 217 -3.24 12.97 2.49
N SER A 218 -3.11 11.86 3.23
CA SER A 218 -2.68 10.58 2.66
C SER A 218 -3.73 9.99 1.72
N PHE A 219 -5.01 10.21 1.99
CA PHE A 219 -6.09 9.78 1.11
C PHE A 219 -6.09 10.58 -0.20
N GLU A 220 -5.87 11.89 -0.16
CA GLU A 220 -5.75 12.71 -1.36
C GLU A 220 -4.55 12.30 -2.23
N HIS A 221 -3.42 11.95 -1.60
CA HIS A 221 -2.27 11.37 -2.29
C HIS A 221 -2.62 10.05 -3.01
N PHE A 222 -3.44 9.20 -2.38
CA PHE A 222 -3.93 7.96 -3.01
C PHE A 222 -4.87 8.26 -4.18
N LEU A 223 -5.79 9.22 -4.03
CA LEU A 223 -6.69 9.65 -5.10
C LEU A 223 -5.94 10.17 -6.33
N LYS A 224 -4.78 10.79 -6.16
CA LYS A 224 -3.93 11.19 -7.29
C LYS A 224 -3.32 10.00 -8.00
N ILE A 225 -2.89 8.95 -7.26
CA ILE A 225 -2.35 7.73 -7.85
C ILE A 225 -3.39 6.97 -8.69
N ILE A 226 -4.65 7.00 -8.27
CA ILE A 226 -5.75 6.30 -8.96
C ILE A 226 -6.62 7.24 -9.80
N GLU A 227 -6.08 8.35 -10.27
CA GLU A 227 -6.84 9.39 -10.99
C GLU A 227 -7.49 8.88 -12.27
N ASP A 228 -6.86 7.87 -12.92
CA ASP A 228 -7.42 7.14 -14.06
C ASP A 228 -8.41 6.03 -13.65
N GLY A 229 -8.77 5.93 -12.38
CA GLY A 229 -9.63 4.90 -11.81
C GLY A 229 -8.93 3.56 -11.60
N THR A 230 -7.59 3.49 -11.80
CA THR A 230 -6.83 2.25 -11.64
C THR A 230 -5.66 2.39 -10.67
N PHE A 231 -5.34 1.31 -9.95
CA PHE A 231 -4.12 1.18 -9.17
C PHE A 231 -3.14 0.25 -9.90
N LYS A 232 -2.04 0.81 -10.40
CA LYS A 232 -0.97 0.02 -11.03
C LYS A 232 -0.11 -0.64 -9.96
N VAL A 233 0.14 -1.94 -10.12
CA VAL A 233 1.03 -2.72 -9.26
C VAL A 233 2.46 -2.60 -9.81
N ASP A 234 3.26 -1.69 -9.25
CA ASP A 234 4.68 -1.52 -9.63
C ASP A 234 5.61 -2.50 -8.91
N TYR A 235 5.14 -3.11 -7.84
CA TYR A 235 5.89 -4.10 -7.07
C TYR A 235 4.94 -5.05 -6.35
N GLU A 236 5.25 -6.33 -6.40
CA GLU A 236 4.54 -7.40 -5.72
C GLU A 236 5.44 -8.09 -4.69
N ALA A 237 4.89 -8.35 -3.52
CA ALA A 237 5.47 -9.18 -2.48
C ALA A 237 4.39 -10.11 -1.89
N GLU A 238 4.81 -11.17 -1.22
CA GLU A 238 3.89 -12.10 -0.55
C GLU A 238 2.88 -11.38 0.37
N SER A 239 3.32 -10.35 1.08
CA SER A 239 2.51 -9.67 2.09
C SER A 239 1.88 -8.35 1.66
N PHE A 240 2.20 -7.82 0.48
CA PHE A 240 1.64 -6.56 -0.03
C PHE A 240 1.91 -6.37 -1.52
N VAL A 241 1.12 -5.50 -2.15
CA VAL A 241 1.42 -4.86 -3.44
C VAL A 241 1.73 -3.39 -3.25
N GLY A 242 2.49 -2.77 -4.14
CA GLY A 242 2.90 -1.38 -4.01
C GLY A 242 2.84 -0.59 -5.31
N ASN A 243 2.54 0.71 -5.18
CA ASN A 243 2.64 1.70 -6.25
C ASN A 243 3.69 2.75 -5.91
N TYR A 244 4.47 3.17 -6.91
CA TYR A 244 5.63 4.05 -6.74
C TYR A 244 5.55 5.35 -7.53
N MET A 245 4.41 5.66 -8.14
CA MET A 245 4.19 6.84 -8.99
C MET A 245 4.62 8.15 -8.30
N LEU A 246 4.23 8.34 -7.05
CA LEU A 246 4.54 9.53 -6.26
C LEU A 246 5.69 9.30 -5.24
N LYS A 247 6.59 8.34 -5.53
CA LYS A 247 7.78 8.10 -4.70
C LYS A 247 8.64 9.36 -4.61
N GLY A 248 8.99 9.75 -3.40
CA GLY A 248 9.79 10.97 -3.12
C GLY A 248 8.94 12.17 -2.72
N LEU A 249 7.60 12.08 -2.80
CA LEU A 249 6.71 13.11 -2.28
C LEU A 249 6.45 12.87 -0.79
N GLU A 250 7.00 13.74 0.04
CA GLU A 250 6.86 13.67 1.51
C GLU A 250 5.47 14.13 1.94
N LYS A 251 4.88 13.43 2.89
CA LYS A 251 3.64 13.79 3.59
C LYS A 251 3.85 13.61 5.08
N ASP A 252 3.19 14.43 5.87
CA ASP A 252 3.26 14.37 7.33
C ASP A 252 2.68 13.05 7.88
N SER A 253 3.05 12.73 9.12
CA SER A 253 2.48 11.60 9.83
C SER A 253 1.04 11.91 10.23
N GLU A 254 0.12 11.02 9.85
CA GLU A 254 -1.30 11.10 10.21
C GLU A 254 -1.69 9.89 11.07
N LYS A 255 -2.58 9.04 10.64
CA LYS A 255 -3.07 7.89 11.39
C LYS A 255 -2.14 6.69 11.29
N ILE A 256 -1.66 6.21 12.44
CA ILE A 256 -0.78 5.06 12.57
C ILE A 256 -1.49 3.97 13.36
N GLU A 257 -1.73 2.83 12.71
CA GLU A 257 -2.39 1.66 13.31
C GLU A 257 -1.73 0.35 12.88
N LYS A 258 -2.25 -0.80 13.38
CA LYS A 258 -1.91 -2.12 12.87
C LYS A 258 -2.35 -2.22 11.41
N ARG A 259 -1.43 -2.61 10.52
CA ARG A 259 -1.71 -2.83 9.11
C ARG A 259 -2.37 -4.20 8.95
N LYS A 260 -3.69 -4.21 8.92
CA LYS A 260 -4.47 -5.43 8.70
C LYS A 260 -4.49 -5.78 7.22
N ARG A 261 -4.84 -7.03 6.89
CA ARG A 261 -5.17 -7.41 5.52
C ARG A 261 -6.20 -6.43 4.92
N GLY A 262 -5.97 -5.95 3.70
CA GLY A 262 -6.78 -4.93 3.05
C GLY A 262 -6.48 -3.49 3.47
N ALA A 263 -5.51 -3.24 4.38
CA ALA A 263 -5.08 -1.89 4.70
C ALA A 263 -4.34 -1.25 3.52
N VAL A 264 -4.77 -0.06 3.13
CA VAL A 264 -4.09 0.83 2.18
C VAL A 264 -3.26 1.82 2.99
N THR A 265 -1.96 1.94 2.69
CA THR A 265 -1.05 2.77 3.49
C THR A 265 -0.15 3.64 2.64
N LEU A 266 0.16 4.84 3.11
CA LEU A 266 1.18 5.73 2.56
C LEU A 266 2.45 5.65 3.42
N ARG A 267 3.59 5.46 2.78
CA ARG A 267 4.87 5.60 3.47
C ARG A 267 5.26 7.07 3.60
N ASN A 268 5.27 7.56 4.85
CA ASN A 268 5.49 8.96 5.19
C ASN A 268 6.94 9.32 5.51
N GLN A 269 7.85 8.34 5.69
CA GLN A 269 9.24 8.58 6.09
C GLN A 269 10.22 7.57 5.48
N GLY A 270 11.49 8.00 5.34
CA GLY A 270 12.62 7.16 4.96
C GLY A 270 12.64 6.77 3.49
N ASN A 271 13.45 5.75 3.16
CA ASN A 271 13.55 5.27 1.79
C ASN A 271 12.19 4.75 1.29
N GLY A 272 11.71 5.33 0.20
CA GLY A 272 10.42 4.98 -0.38
C GLY A 272 9.25 5.81 0.15
N VAL A 273 9.52 6.97 0.75
CA VAL A 273 8.50 7.99 1.06
C VAL A 273 7.65 8.29 -0.19
N GLY A 274 6.35 8.49 0.00
CA GLY A 274 5.38 8.71 -1.08
C GLY A 274 4.86 7.44 -1.76
N ARG A 275 5.41 6.25 -1.44
CA ARG A 275 4.89 4.98 -1.95
C ARG A 275 3.62 4.58 -1.22
N VAL A 276 2.68 4.00 -1.97
CA VAL A 276 1.46 3.41 -1.43
C VAL A 276 1.57 1.90 -1.44
N TYR A 277 1.11 1.26 -0.36
CA TYR A 277 1.08 -0.19 -0.20
C TYR A 277 -0.31 -0.67 0.18
N ILE A 278 -0.74 -1.81 -0.38
CA ILE A 278 -1.96 -2.51 -0.03
C ILE A 278 -1.60 -3.89 0.53
N TYR A 279 -2.01 -4.19 1.75
CA TYR A 279 -1.55 -5.37 2.49
C TYR A 279 -2.41 -6.60 2.23
N ARG A 280 -1.74 -7.71 1.88
CA ARG A 280 -2.32 -9.06 1.71
C ARG A 280 -2.50 -9.78 3.05
N GLU A 281 -1.75 -9.40 4.08
CA GLU A 281 -1.77 -10.03 5.41
C GLU A 281 -1.55 -9.00 6.54
N ASP A 282 -1.83 -9.44 7.76
CA ASP A 282 -1.68 -8.62 8.95
C ASP A 282 -0.20 -8.32 9.26
N ARG A 283 0.12 -7.05 9.46
CA ARG A 283 1.44 -6.57 9.90
C ARG A 283 1.33 -5.66 11.11
N VAL A 284 2.39 -5.59 11.91
CA VAL A 284 2.45 -4.69 13.07
C VAL A 284 2.42 -3.22 12.63
N SER A 285 1.95 -2.33 13.52
CA SER A 285 2.04 -0.89 13.30
C SER A 285 3.49 -0.41 13.27
N VAL A 286 3.79 0.54 12.39
CA VAL A 286 5.09 1.24 12.36
C VAL A 286 4.86 2.73 12.09
N PRO A 287 5.66 3.64 12.70
CA PRO A 287 5.46 5.09 12.58
C PRO A 287 5.61 5.64 11.15
N THR A 288 6.21 4.85 10.26
CA THR A 288 6.53 5.27 8.89
C THR A 288 5.41 5.01 7.87
N HIS A 289 4.24 4.57 8.32
CA HIS A 289 3.10 4.28 7.46
C HIS A 289 1.81 4.88 8.03
N ASN A 290 1.23 5.81 7.29
CA ASN A 290 -0.13 6.29 7.53
C ASN A 290 -1.14 5.27 7.00
N ILE A 291 -2.23 5.03 7.71
CA ILE A 291 -3.35 4.23 7.22
C ILE A 291 -4.29 5.14 6.44
N ILE A 292 -4.28 5.02 5.12
CA ILE A 292 -5.12 5.79 4.19
C ILE A 292 -6.59 5.35 4.29
N GLY A 293 -6.80 4.03 4.37
CA GLY A 293 -8.12 3.42 4.38
C GLY A 293 -8.04 1.90 4.33
N TYR A 294 -9.19 1.27 4.11
CA TYR A 294 -9.31 -0.18 4.05
C TYR A 294 -10.14 -0.62 2.84
N ILE A 295 -9.78 -1.77 2.27
CA ILE A 295 -10.61 -2.41 1.24
C ILE A 295 -11.87 -2.96 1.90
N THR A 296 -13.02 -2.56 1.40
CA THR A 296 -14.34 -3.01 1.83
C THR A 296 -14.95 -4.05 0.88
N ARG A 297 -14.50 -4.07 -0.39
CA ARG A 297 -14.93 -5.03 -1.42
C ARG A 297 -13.79 -5.35 -2.39
N GLY A 298 -13.81 -6.55 -2.96
CA GLY A 298 -12.86 -6.98 -4.00
C GLY A 298 -11.45 -7.30 -3.49
N ILE A 299 -11.30 -7.61 -2.19
CA ILE A 299 -9.99 -7.96 -1.59
C ILE A 299 -9.36 -9.19 -2.24
N GLN A 300 -10.15 -10.04 -2.91
CA GLN A 300 -9.71 -11.24 -3.62
C GLN A 300 -8.77 -10.90 -4.79
N ILE A 301 -8.92 -9.71 -5.39
CA ILE A 301 -8.03 -9.24 -6.46
C ILE A 301 -6.59 -9.13 -5.97
N LEU A 302 -6.38 -8.77 -4.70
CA LEU A 302 -5.02 -8.70 -4.13
C LEU A 302 -4.31 -10.06 -4.12
N ASP A 303 -5.06 -11.16 -4.02
CA ASP A 303 -4.47 -12.50 -3.93
C ASP A 303 -4.02 -13.03 -5.29
N THR A 304 -4.56 -12.45 -6.37
CA THR A 304 -4.35 -12.94 -7.75
C THR A 304 -3.52 -11.99 -8.62
N VAL A 305 -3.53 -10.69 -8.31
CA VAL A 305 -2.87 -9.66 -9.12
C VAL A 305 -1.35 -9.82 -9.12
N ASN A 306 -0.73 -9.60 -10.27
CA ASN A 306 0.71 -9.69 -10.49
C ASN A 306 1.35 -8.30 -10.67
N GLU A 307 2.68 -8.26 -10.61
CA GLU A 307 3.45 -7.06 -10.93
C GLU A 307 3.18 -6.60 -12.37
N ASN A 308 3.07 -5.29 -12.57
CA ASN A 308 2.70 -4.58 -13.79
C ASN A 308 1.22 -4.67 -14.22
N GLU A 309 0.37 -5.43 -13.51
CA GLU A 309 -1.07 -5.38 -13.72
C GLU A 309 -1.69 -4.13 -13.08
N ARG A 310 -2.91 -3.79 -13.51
CA ARG A 310 -3.72 -2.70 -12.95
C ARG A 310 -4.94 -3.28 -12.27
N ILE A 311 -5.45 -2.60 -11.26
CA ILE A 311 -6.65 -2.95 -10.52
C ILE A 311 -7.64 -1.80 -10.67
N THR A 312 -8.87 -2.06 -11.11
CA THR A 312 -9.94 -1.06 -11.05
C THR A 312 -10.24 -0.73 -9.60
N VAL A 313 -10.22 0.56 -9.24
CA VAL A 313 -10.45 1.02 -7.87
C VAL A 313 -11.57 2.04 -7.83
N LYS A 314 -12.49 1.86 -6.88
CA LYS A 314 -13.46 2.86 -6.43
C LYS A 314 -13.13 3.28 -5.01
N THR A 315 -13.50 4.49 -4.64
CA THR A 315 -13.28 5.02 -3.29
C THR A 315 -14.57 5.52 -2.67
N SER A 316 -14.63 5.48 -1.36
CA SER A 316 -15.67 6.12 -0.57
C SER A 316 -15.00 7.05 0.46
N PRO A 317 -15.16 8.38 0.33
CA PRO A 317 -15.83 9.10 -0.76
C PRO A 317 -15.07 9.04 -2.09
N GLU A 318 -15.76 9.27 -3.21
CA GLU A 318 -15.14 9.56 -4.50
C GLU A 318 -14.42 10.91 -4.46
N LYS A 319 -13.41 11.13 -5.34
CA LYS A 319 -12.65 12.39 -5.39
C LYS A 319 -13.58 13.59 -5.58
N ILE A 320 -13.45 14.59 -4.72
CA ILE A 320 -14.16 15.87 -4.83
C ILE A 320 -13.11 16.97 -5.02
N SER A 321 -13.01 17.48 -6.25
CA SER A 321 -12.11 18.58 -6.60
C SER A 321 -12.79 19.55 -7.55
N THR A 322 -12.68 20.84 -7.24
CA THR A 322 -13.13 21.94 -8.11
C THR A 322 -11.96 22.66 -8.77
N VAL A 323 -10.73 22.30 -8.38
CA VAL A 323 -9.52 22.93 -8.90
C VAL A 323 -9.39 22.69 -10.41
N ALA A 324 -9.06 23.72 -11.16
CA ALA A 324 -9.03 23.80 -12.62
C ALA A 324 -10.40 23.85 -13.32
N LEU A 325 -11.51 23.88 -12.59
CA LEU A 325 -12.84 24.19 -13.14
C LEU A 325 -13.05 25.70 -13.20
N THR A 326 -14.03 26.13 -14.02
CA THR A 326 -14.56 27.49 -13.89
C THR A 326 -15.47 27.57 -12.66
N GLN A 327 -15.71 28.78 -12.13
CA GLN A 327 -16.63 28.96 -11.01
C GLN A 327 -18.05 28.46 -11.35
N LYS A 328 -18.47 28.63 -12.59
CA LYS A 328 -19.78 28.14 -13.06
C LYS A 328 -19.83 26.61 -13.07
N ASP A 329 -18.82 25.94 -13.67
CA ASP A 329 -18.81 24.47 -13.74
C ASP A 329 -18.72 23.84 -12.35
N ALA A 330 -18.02 24.52 -11.42
CA ALA A 330 -17.92 24.10 -10.04
C ALA A 330 -19.27 24.20 -9.30
N ASP A 331 -20.08 25.25 -9.52
CA ASP A 331 -21.42 25.32 -8.97
C ASP A 331 -22.28 24.13 -9.41
N GLU A 332 -22.30 23.85 -10.74
CA GLU A 332 -23.09 22.74 -11.29
C GLU A 332 -22.64 21.39 -10.72
N TYR A 333 -21.33 21.19 -10.59
CA TYR A 333 -20.75 19.96 -10.02
C TYR A 333 -21.09 19.80 -8.53
N LEU A 334 -20.89 20.84 -7.72
CA LEU A 334 -21.12 20.80 -6.27
C LEU A 334 -22.60 20.69 -5.92
N ASP A 335 -23.47 21.35 -6.69
CA ASP A 335 -24.93 21.21 -6.56
C ASP A 335 -25.37 19.75 -6.75
N SER A 336 -24.78 19.03 -7.73
CA SER A 336 -25.06 17.61 -7.96
C SER A 336 -24.70 16.72 -6.76
N LEU A 337 -23.70 17.14 -5.96
CA LEU A 337 -23.24 16.46 -4.74
C LEU A 337 -23.91 16.98 -3.46
N SER A 338 -24.79 17.99 -3.57
CA SER A 338 -25.42 18.70 -2.44
C SER A 338 -24.35 19.28 -1.47
N ILE A 339 -23.34 19.94 -2.03
CA ILE A 339 -22.27 20.64 -1.32
C ILE A 339 -22.43 22.14 -1.49
N GLU A 340 -22.44 22.88 -0.37
CA GLU A 340 -22.53 24.36 -0.39
C GLU A 340 -21.25 24.96 -0.96
N HIS A 341 -21.37 25.86 -1.93
CA HIS A 341 -20.24 26.51 -2.59
C HIS A 341 -20.14 28.00 -2.20
N GLU A 342 -18.99 28.44 -1.75
CA GLU A 342 -18.63 29.84 -1.48
C GLU A 342 -17.49 30.26 -2.43
N ARG A 343 -17.75 31.27 -3.28
CA ARG A 343 -16.75 31.81 -4.20
C ARG A 343 -15.93 32.92 -3.53
N ASP A 344 -14.60 32.91 -3.75
CA ASP A 344 -13.66 33.95 -3.27
C ASP A 344 -12.68 34.33 -4.39
N GLY A 345 -11.96 35.44 -4.20
CA GLY A 345 -11.05 36.00 -5.19
C GLY A 345 -11.79 36.61 -6.38
N TYR A 346 -11.48 36.18 -7.59
CA TYR A 346 -12.28 36.54 -8.78
C TYR A 346 -13.46 35.58 -8.86
N THR A 347 -14.68 36.15 -8.76
CA THR A 347 -15.91 35.39 -8.52
C THR A 347 -16.81 35.26 -9.75
N ASP A 348 -16.42 35.82 -10.89
CA ASP A 348 -17.19 35.72 -12.12
C ASP A 348 -17.28 34.30 -12.62
N ASP A 349 -18.25 33.97 -13.44
CA ASP A 349 -18.56 32.62 -13.90
C ASP A 349 -17.40 31.96 -14.68
N ASP A 350 -16.58 32.77 -15.37
CA ASP A 350 -15.43 32.37 -16.15
C ASP A 350 -14.12 32.27 -15.33
N ALA A 351 -14.15 32.67 -14.05
CA ALA A 351 -12.99 32.56 -13.17
C ALA A 351 -12.53 31.10 -13.03
N ILE A 352 -11.22 30.89 -13.14
CA ILE A 352 -10.65 29.55 -12.98
C ILE A 352 -10.27 29.34 -11.52
N ILE A 353 -10.72 28.25 -10.93
CA ILE A 353 -10.43 27.87 -9.56
C ILE A 353 -9.02 27.33 -9.45
N VAL A 354 -8.19 27.95 -8.59
CA VAL A 354 -6.79 27.57 -8.36
C VAL A 354 -6.55 26.96 -6.99
N ALA A 355 -7.48 27.12 -6.07
CA ALA A 355 -7.46 26.52 -4.73
C ALA A 355 -8.86 26.34 -4.17
N GLN A 356 -9.01 25.41 -3.25
CA GLN A 356 -10.26 25.14 -2.53
C GLN A 356 -9.99 24.89 -1.04
N GLU A 357 -10.96 25.18 -0.18
CA GLU A 357 -10.92 24.94 1.27
C GLU A 357 -12.24 24.35 1.74
N PRO A 358 -12.28 23.16 2.36
CA PRO A 358 -11.12 22.29 2.64
C PRO A 358 -10.42 21.79 1.37
N ASN A 359 -9.10 21.50 1.50
CA ASN A 359 -8.29 21.00 0.39
C ASN A 359 -8.53 19.52 0.06
N TYR A 360 -9.12 18.76 1.01
CA TYR A 360 -9.13 17.30 0.95
C TYR A 360 -10.54 16.74 0.84
N THR A 361 -10.74 15.81 -0.07
CA THR A 361 -12.01 15.13 -0.39
C THR A 361 -12.77 14.66 0.85
N VAL A 362 -12.07 14.00 1.80
CA VAL A 362 -12.69 13.48 3.04
C VAL A 362 -13.29 14.59 3.87
N GLN A 363 -12.60 15.72 3.99
CA GLN A 363 -13.07 16.88 4.77
C GLN A 363 -14.27 17.57 4.09
N ILE A 364 -14.23 17.69 2.76
CA ILE A 364 -15.35 18.26 1.98
C ILE A 364 -16.59 17.39 2.14
N ALA A 365 -16.43 16.06 2.00
CA ALA A 365 -17.53 15.11 2.16
C ALA A 365 -18.17 15.16 3.55
N GLN A 366 -17.39 15.42 4.60
CA GLN A 366 -17.86 15.56 5.98
C GLN A 366 -18.56 16.91 6.23
N GLN A 367 -17.96 18.00 5.76
CA GLN A 367 -18.44 19.36 6.03
C GLN A 367 -19.60 19.78 5.12
N LYS A 368 -19.72 19.15 3.95
CA LYS A 368 -20.70 19.50 2.90
C LYS A 368 -20.66 20.97 2.50
N LYS A 369 -19.49 21.58 2.62
CA LYS A 369 -19.22 22.97 2.25
C LYS A 369 -17.80 23.10 1.70
N ILE A 370 -17.63 23.94 0.69
CA ILE A 370 -16.35 24.27 0.07
C ILE A 370 -16.30 25.77 -0.26
N LYS A 371 -15.13 26.37 -0.03
CA LYS A 371 -14.80 27.71 -0.48
C LYS A 371 -13.73 27.62 -1.56
N THR A 372 -13.94 28.28 -2.70
CA THR A 372 -12.99 28.21 -3.83
C THR A 372 -12.36 29.59 -4.06
N LEU A 373 -11.05 29.57 -4.42
CA LEU A 373 -10.32 30.76 -4.84
C LEU A 373 -10.25 30.78 -6.37
N GLY A 374 -11.01 31.72 -6.98
CA GLY A 374 -10.96 31.96 -8.42
C GLY A 374 -9.91 32.99 -8.79
N VAL A 375 -9.33 32.84 -9.97
CA VAL A 375 -8.46 33.82 -10.61
C VAL A 375 -8.97 34.19 -12.00
N PRO A 376 -8.66 35.38 -12.53
CA PRO A 376 -9.00 35.73 -13.89
C PRO A 376 -8.38 34.75 -14.90
N PRO A 377 -9.05 34.38 -16.00
CA PRO A 377 -8.49 33.47 -17.00
C PRO A 377 -7.16 33.92 -17.59
N GLN A 378 -6.85 35.24 -17.60
CA GLN A 378 -5.56 35.77 -18.05
C GLN A 378 -4.38 35.43 -17.14
N ASP A 379 -4.62 35.00 -15.89
CA ASP A 379 -3.58 34.58 -14.97
C ASP A 379 -3.28 33.08 -15.07
N PHE A 380 -3.96 32.39 -15.99
CA PHE A 380 -3.91 30.94 -16.17
C PHE A 380 -3.28 30.55 -17.51
N VAL A 381 -2.41 29.53 -17.49
CA VAL A 381 -1.63 29.07 -18.63
C VAL A 381 -1.67 27.56 -18.73
N GLU A 382 -1.91 27.03 -19.94
CA GLU A 382 -1.80 25.60 -20.17
C GLU A 382 -0.43 25.24 -20.76
N ILE A 383 0.12 24.14 -20.30
CA ILE A 383 1.44 23.64 -20.69
C ILE A 383 1.39 22.17 -21.11
N GLU A 384 2.30 21.77 -21.97
CA GLU A 384 2.59 20.38 -22.32
C GLU A 384 4.01 20.05 -21.83
N LEU A 385 4.18 18.97 -21.08
CA LEU A 385 5.48 18.53 -20.56
C LEU A 385 6.04 17.34 -21.37
N TYR A 386 7.37 17.29 -21.50
CA TYR A 386 8.09 16.27 -22.26
C TYR A 386 8.71 15.23 -21.29
N GLU A 387 7.86 14.47 -20.62
CA GLU A 387 8.26 13.52 -19.58
C GLU A 387 9.23 12.44 -20.10
N ASP A 388 8.97 11.89 -21.27
CA ASP A 388 9.83 10.84 -21.86
C ASP A 388 11.24 11.32 -22.21
N GLU A 389 11.39 12.62 -22.49
CA GLU A 389 12.67 13.21 -22.91
C GLU A 389 13.44 13.85 -21.75
N SER A 390 12.74 14.31 -20.71
CA SER A 390 13.32 15.01 -19.55
C SER A 390 12.69 14.55 -18.22
N PRO A 391 12.68 13.25 -17.91
CA PRO A 391 11.89 12.68 -16.81
C PRO A 391 12.25 13.25 -15.43
N SER A 392 13.53 13.40 -15.13
CA SER A 392 13.97 13.91 -13.82
C SER A 392 13.66 15.40 -13.66
N THR A 393 13.80 16.16 -14.74
CA THR A 393 13.58 17.61 -14.73
C THR A 393 12.08 17.93 -14.74
N VAL A 394 11.26 17.16 -15.46
CA VAL A 394 9.78 17.24 -15.41
C VAL A 394 9.29 16.90 -14.01
N TRP A 395 9.81 15.83 -13.39
CA TRP A 395 9.45 15.48 -12.00
C TRP A 395 9.79 16.60 -11.01
N TYR A 396 11.00 17.23 -11.15
CA TYR A 396 11.39 18.40 -10.38
C TYR A 396 10.39 19.56 -10.57
N PHE A 397 10.05 19.87 -11.83
CA PHE A 397 9.12 20.94 -12.16
C PHE A 397 7.74 20.71 -11.55
N ARG A 398 7.16 19.52 -11.73
CA ARG A 398 5.87 19.16 -11.13
C ARG A 398 5.91 19.26 -9.60
N LYS A 399 7.03 18.86 -8.98
CA LYS A 399 7.17 18.91 -7.51
C LYS A 399 7.16 20.34 -6.98
N ILE A 400 7.95 21.24 -7.59
CA ILE A 400 8.08 22.61 -7.07
C ILE A 400 6.91 23.52 -7.43
N THR A 401 6.16 23.19 -8.48
CA THR A 401 4.93 23.90 -8.87
C THR A 401 3.70 23.41 -8.14
N GLY A 402 3.71 22.20 -7.59
CA GLY A 402 2.57 21.53 -7.00
C GLY A 402 1.76 20.65 -7.98
N LEU A 403 2.21 20.54 -9.26
CA LEU A 403 1.56 19.68 -10.27
C LEU A 403 1.76 18.19 -10.01
N LEU A 404 2.68 17.79 -9.12
CA LEU A 404 2.95 16.39 -8.85
C LEU A 404 1.75 15.67 -8.22
N ASP A 405 1.02 16.36 -7.35
CA ASP A 405 -0.17 15.85 -6.68
C ASP A 405 -1.38 16.81 -6.72
N GLY A 406 -1.26 17.94 -7.42
CA GLY A 406 -2.33 18.91 -7.68
C GLY A 406 -2.68 19.02 -9.17
N ASP A 407 -3.85 19.54 -9.47
CA ASP A 407 -4.34 19.73 -10.84
C ASP A 407 -3.96 21.11 -11.40
N VAL A 408 -3.58 22.06 -10.53
CA VAL A 408 -3.07 23.39 -10.88
C VAL A 408 -1.77 23.64 -10.12
N GLY A 409 -0.75 23.97 -10.87
CA GLY A 409 0.54 24.41 -10.34
C GLY A 409 0.64 25.94 -10.30
N HIS A 410 1.62 26.45 -9.55
CA HIS A 410 1.90 27.87 -9.47
C HIS A 410 3.40 28.15 -9.62
N LEU A 411 3.69 29.21 -10.36
CA LEU A 411 5.06 29.69 -10.59
C LEU A 411 5.14 31.16 -10.21
N ARG A 412 6.04 31.52 -9.29
CA ARG A 412 6.28 32.92 -8.96
C ARG A 412 7.30 33.50 -9.89
N VAL A 413 6.96 34.61 -10.55
CA VAL A 413 7.84 35.35 -11.43
C VAL A 413 8.98 35.97 -10.60
N GLY A 414 10.20 35.52 -10.85
CA GLY A 414 11.41 36.04 -10.24
C GLY A 414 12.01 37.20 -11.01
N MET A 415 11.83 37.19 -12.34
CA MET A 415 12.37 38.25 -13.23
C MET A 415 11.57 38.28 -14.54
N ALA A 416 11.18 39.46 -14.96
CA ALA A 416 10.56 39.72 -16.26
C ALA A 416 11.44 40.69 -17.09
N LEU A 417 12.18 40.15 -18.08
CA LEU A 417 13.07 40.90 -18.93
C LEU A 417 12.39 41.22 -20.26
N LYS A 418 11.53 42.23 -20.28
CA LYS A 418 10.70 42.58 -21.45
C LYS A 418 11.52 42.92 -22.71
N GLU A 419 12.68 43.57 -22.57
CA GLU A 419 13.57 43.89 -23.67
C GLU A 419 14.25 42.66 -24.31
N MET A 420 14.28 41.53 -23.60
CA MET A 420 14.87 40.26 -24.02
C MET A 420 13.85 39.18 -24.33
N ASP A 421 12.56 39.51 -24.21
CA ASP A 421 11.46 38.54 -24.38
C ASP A 421 11.59 37.29 -23.50
N ILE A 422 11.97 37.50 -22.22
CA ILE A 422 12.21 36.42 -21.23
C ILE A 422 11.35 36.62 -20.00
N LEU A 423 10.78 35.51 -19.52
CA LEU A 423 10.21 35.37 -18.19
C LEU A 423 10.95 34.28 -17.42
N MET A 424 11.41 34.59 -16.23
CA MET A 424 12.11 33.66 -15.34
C MET A 424 11.33 33.49 -14.05
N PHE A 425 11.33 32.26 -13.53
CA PHE A 425 10.66 31.90 -12.31
C PHE A 425 11.62 31.46 -11.21
N ASN A 426 11.21 31.58 -9.97
CA ASN A 426 12.04 31.25 -8.82
C ASN A 426 12.34 29.76 -8.75
N ALA A 427 13.62 29.42 -8.59
CA ALA A 427 14.07 28.05 -8.38
C ALA A 427 13.95 27.62 -6.91
N VAL A 428 13.82 26.32 -6.68
CA VAL A 428 13.96 25.71 -5.37
C VAL A 428 15.24 24.86 -5.35
N ASN A 429 16.36 25.51 -5.03
CA ASN A 429 17.71 24.95 -5.14
C ASN A 429 17.90 23.63 -4.38
N LYS A 430 17.18 23.41 -3.26
CA LYS A 430 17.24 22.17 -2.48
C LYS A 430 16.73 20.97 -3.29
N GLU A 431 15.67 21.18 -4.05
CA GLU A 431 15.00 20.16 -4.85
C GLU A 431 15.69 19.93 -6.21
N ALA A 432 16.46 20.90 -6.70
CA ALA A 432 17.17 20.84 -7.98
C ALA A 432 18.46 20.00 -7.95
N LYS A 433 18.82 19.44 -6.80
CA LYS A 433 20.05 18.64 -6.68
C LYS A 433 19.98 17.39 -7.56
N GLY A 434 20.99 17.25 -8.45
CA GLY A 434 21.12 16.07 -9.29
C GLY A 434 20.37 16.14 -10.63
N LEU A 435 19.85 17.31 -11.02
CA LEU A 435 19.30 17.50 -12.36
C LEU A 435 20.43 17.40 -13.41
N ILE A 436 20.57 16.24 -14.01
CA ILE A 436 21.54 16.00 -15.09
C ILE A 436 21.06 16.63 -16.41
N PRO A 437 21.97 16.86 -17.41
CA PRO A 437 21.53 17.13 -18.77
C PRO A 437 20.64 16.01 -19.31
N GLU A 438 19.43 16.39 -19.77
CA GLU A 438 18.46 15.50 -20.41
C GLU A 438 18.20 16.00 -21.86
N LYS A 439 17.03 16.54 -22.18
CA LYS A 439 16.77 17.16 -23.49
C LYS A 439 17.41 18.54 -23.57
N VAL A 440 18.65 18.62 -24.05
CA VAL A 440 19.35 19.89 -24.29
C VAL A 440 19.02 20.46 -25.68
N PRO A 441 18.99 21.80 -25.85
CA PRO A 441 18.74 22.42 -27.16
C PRO A 441 19.79 22.06 -28.22
N GLU A 442 19.36 21.70 -29.42
CA GLU A 442 20.19 21.42 -30.58
C GLU A 442 20.34 22.66 -31.45
N GLY A 443 21.08 23.66 -30.95
CA GLY A 443 21.39 24.90 -31.67
C GLY A 443 20.31 25.97 -31.64
N ILE A 444 19.16 25.73 -31.06
CA ILE A 444 18.04 26.67 -30.91
C ILE A 444 17.17 26.30 -29.74
N VAL A 445 16.67 27.28 -28.98
CA VAL A 445 15.51 27.19 -28.09
C VAL A 445 14.37 27.89 -28.81
N HIS A 446 13.26 27.19 -29.02
CA HIS A 446 12.09 27.76 -29.67
C HIS A 446 11.27 28.64 -28.74
N ALA A 447 10.54 29.58 -29.32
CA ALA A 447 9.58 30.38 -28.59
C ALA A 447 8.62 29.52 -27.79
N TRP A 448 8.34 29.92 -26.53
CA TRP A 448 7.41 29.27 -25.63
C TRP A 448 7.85 27.91 -25.04
N GLU A 449 9.06 27.44 -25.37
CA GLU A 449 9.63 26.28 -24.66
C GLU A 449 9.93 26.65 -23.21
N ILE A 450 9.55 25.73 -22.31
CA ILE A 450 9.85 25.81 -20.88
C ILE A 450 11.19 25.13 -20.65
N CYS A 451 12.12 25.85 -20.12
CA CYS A 451 13.49 25.37 -19.90
C CYS A 451 13.87 25.45 -18.42
N VAL A 452 14.67 24.48 -17.99
CA VAL A 452 15.23 24.41 -16.63
C VAL A 452 16.72 24.24 -16.70
N SER A 453 17.47 25.03 -15.92
CA SER A 453 18.91 24.89 -15.84
C SER A 453 19.34 23.63 -15.08
N ASN A 454 20.27 22.84 -15.65
CA ASN A 454 20.78 21.60 -15.09
C ASN A 454 22.11 21.76 -14.34
N MET A 455 22.66 20.66 -13.81
CA MET A 455 23.89 20.68 -12.99
C MET A 455 25.17 21.05 -13.71
N ALA A 456 25.15 21.26 -15.04
CA ALA A 456 26.30 21.73 -15.78
C ALA A 456 26.53 23.25 -15.59
N CYS A 457 25.63 23.96 -14.90
CA CYS A 457 25.83 25.37 -14.52
C CYS A 457 25.79 25.57 -13.00
N LYS A 458 26.08 26.80 -12.56
CA LYS A 458 26.14 27.19 -11.15
C LYS A 458 24.73 27.31 -10.51
N HIS A 459 23.76 27.77 -11.29
CA HIS A 459 22.42 28.08 -10.82
C HIS A 459 21.40 27.00 -11.29
N VAL A 460 21.48 25.83 -10.68
CA VAL A 460 20.64 24.66 -11.04
C VAL A 460 19.20 24.90 -10.65
N GLY A 461 18.27 24.51 -11.51
CA GLY A 461 16.83 24.51 -11.23
C GLY A 461 16.12 25.84 -11.58
N ASN A 462 16.80 26.83 -12.13
CA ASN A 462 16.14 28.02 -12.64
C ASN A 462 15.24 27.66 -13.81
N ILE A 463 14.03 28.20 -13.81
CA ILE A 463 13.02 27.97 -14.86
C ILE A 463 12.92 29.26 -15.68
N GLY A 464 12.81 29.10 -16.99
CA GLY A 464 12.61 30.25 -17.87
C GLY A 464 11.83 29.90 -19.14
N ILE A 465 11.18 30.91 -19.70
CA ILE A 465 10.45 30.84 -20.97
C ILE A 465 10.91 32.03 -21.82
N ARG A 466 11.23 31.77 -23.11
CA ARG A 466 11.43 32.84 -24.10
C ARG A 466 10.19 32.99 -24.96
N PHE A 467 9.89 34.23 -25.34
CA PHE A 467 8.75 34.53 -26.21
C PHE A 467 9.13 34.56 -27.70
N VAL A 468 10.43 34.43 -27.98
CA VAL A 468 11.01 34.39 -29.34
C VAL A 468 12.13 33.35 -29.42
N ASP A 469 12.39 32.85 -30.62
CA ASP A 469 13.46 31.88 -30.84
C ASP A 469 14.83 32.46 -30.46
N ASN A 470 15.71 31.64 -29.88
CA ASN A 470 17.07 32.02 -29.54
C ASN A 470 18.10 30.95 -29.94
N LYS A 471 19.20 31.37 -30.59
CA LYS A 471 20.26 30.48 -31.08
C LYS A 471 21.55 30.52 -30.27
N GLU A 472 21.57 31.24 -29.16
CA GLU A 472 22.81 31.47 -28.37
C GLU A 472 22.71 30.91 -26.95
N PHE A 473 21.62 31.18 -26.25
CA PHE A 473 21.45 30.84 -24.84
C PHE A 473 20.03 30.33 -24.53
N GLY A 474 19.93 29.51 -23.49
CA GLY A 474 18.65 29.18 -22.87
C GLY A 474 17.97 30.41 -22.23
N PRO A 475 16.70 30.32 -21.82
CA PRO A 475 15.95 31.45 -21.25
C PRO A 475 16.50 31.94 -19.91
N THR A 476 17.28 31.15 -19.21
CA THR A 476 17.93 31.54 -17.95
C THR A 476 19.31 32.15 -18.17
N GLY A 477 19.73 32.40 -19.44
CA GLY A 477 21.03 32.92 -19.80
C GLY A 477 22.17 31.89 -19.81
N GLU A 478 21.83 30.62 -19.61
CA GLU A 478 22.82 29.52 -19.58
C GLU A 478 23.08 28.97 -20.99
N SER A 479 24.25 28.32 -21.17
CA SER A 479 24.56 27.60 -22.39
C SER A 479 23.58 26.49 -22.66
N PHE A 480 23.42 26.06 -23.91
CA PHE A 480 22.51 24.96 -24.28
C PHE A 480 22.81 23.65 -23.52
N GLY A 481 24.06 23.28 -23.34
CA GLY A 481 24.44 22.10 -22.55
C GLY A 481 24.03 22.16 -21.06
N SER A 482 23.76 23.36 -20.56
CA SER A 482 23.29 23.59 -19.18
C SER A 482 21.77 23.81 -19.08
N THR A 483 21.04 23.65 -20.18
CA THR A 483 19.61 23.91 -20.30
C THR A 483 18.88 22.61 -20.67
N ASN A 484 17.88 22.19 -19.89
CA ASN A 484 16.96 21.12 -20.26
C ASN A 484 15.65 21.72 -20.74
N ILE A 485 15.17 21.30 -21.90
CA ILE A 485 13.82 21.61 -22.39
C ILE A 485 12.86 20.61 -21.76
N ILE A 486 11.87 21.09 -21.01
CA ILE A 486 10.94 20.21 -20.28
C ILE A 486 9.52 20.21 -20.83
N GLY A 487 9.22 21.13 -21.74
CA GLY A 487 7.88 21.27 -22.29
C GLY A 487 7.70 22.58 -23.03
N LYS A 488 6.47 22.91 -23.31
CA LYS A 488 6.10 24.18 -23.96
C LYS A 488 4.76 24.71 -23.41
N VAL A 489 4.60 26.02 -23.53
CA VAL A 489 3.29 26.67 -23.36
C VAL A 489 2.42 26.37 -24.57
N ILE A 490 1.15 25.99 -24.36
CA ILE A 490 0.18 25.68 -25.40
C ILE A 490 -1.00 26.66 -25.47
N SER A 491 -1.28 27.35 -24.35
CA SER A 491 -2.26 28.45 -24.31
C SER A 491 -1.85 29.53 -23.31
N GLY A 492 -2.43 30.73 -23.40
CA GLY A 492 -2.12 31.85 -22.50
C GLY A 492 -0.88 32.67 -22.89
N PHE A 493 -0.44 32.63 -24.15
CA PHE A 493 0.78 33.29 -24.65
C PHE A 493 0.84 34.80 -24.37
N ASP A 494 -0.24 35.53 -24.62
CA ASP A 494 -0.28 36.98 -24.41
C ASP A 494 -0.34 37.34 -22.94
N ASN A 495 -0.91 36.44 -22.13
CA ASN A 495 -0.97 36.60 -20.69
C ASN A 495 0.44 36.61 -20.09
N LEU A 496 1.30 35.66 -20.51
CA LEU A 496 2.68 35.55 -20.00
C LEU A 496 3.51 36.82 -20.25
N LYS A 497 3.29 37.54 -21.37
CA LYS A 497 3.97 38.80 -21.68
C LYS A 497 3.58 39.95 -20.75
N ALA A 498 2.41 39.86 -20.10
CA ALA A 498 1.91 40.91 -19.23
C ALA A 498 2.45 40.82 -17.80
N PHE A 499 2.89 39.64 -17.35
CA PHE A 499 3.37 39.43 -15.99
C PHE A 499 4.62 40.24 -15.64
N LYS A 500 4.75 40.53 -14.35
CA LYS A 500 5.86 41.30 -13.76
C LYS A 500 6.50 40.50 -12.62
N GLU A 501 7.68 40.92 -12.19
CA GLU A 501 8.33 40.37 -11.01
C GLU A 501 7.39 40.39 -9.79
N GLY A 502 7.29 39.25 -9.12
CA GLY A 502 6.47 39.06 -7.96
C GLY A 502 5.06 38.52 -8.24
N ASP A 503 4.60 38.56 -9.50
CA ASP A 503 3.32 37.97 -9.89
C ASP A 503 3.34 36.44 -9.80
N THR A 504 2.17 35.83 -9.68
CA THR A 504 2.00 34.37 -9.71
C THR A 504 1.31 33.96 -11.00
N VAL A 505 1.94 33.04 -11.73
CA VAL A 505 1.36 32.39 -12.91
C VAL A 505 0.81 31.04 -12.47
N TYR A 506 -0.45 30.77 -12.78
CA TYR A 506 -1.08 29.47 -12.55
C TYR A 506 -0.97 28.62 -13.81
N VAL A 507 -0.55 27.37 -13.65
CA VAL A 507 -0.30 26.47 -14.77
C VAL A 507 -1.09 25.18 -14.63
N LYS A 508 -1.60 24.69 -15.74
CA LYS A 508 -2.24 23.38 -15.84
C LYS A 508 -1.52 22.55 -16.92
N GLU A 509 -1.22 21.33 -16.60
CA GLU A 509 -0.72 20.35 -17.56
C GLU A 509 -1.90 19.75 -18.34
N LYS A 510 -1.71 19.63 -19.66
CA LYS A 510 -2.72 19.08 -20.57
C LYS A 510 -2.61 17.56 -20.65
#